data_d6575879c06120733f11b4e72a70f965
#
_entry.id   d6575879c06120733f11b4e72a70f965
#
_cell.length_a   1.000
_cell.length_b   1.000
_cell.length_c   1.000
_cell.angle_alpha   90.00
_cell.angle_beta   90.00
_cell.angle_gamma   90.00
#
_symmetry.space_group_name_H-M   'P 1'
#
loop_
_entity.id
_entity.type
_entity.pdbx_description
1 polymer ?
#
loop_
_entity_poly.entity_id
_entity_poly.type
_entity_poly.pdbx_seq_one_letter_code
_entity_poly.pdbx_strand_id
1 'polypeptide(L)'
;MRIVIADDDPLVRMGLRAILGSEPGWDVVAEAGNGEEAVAAVREHTPDVVLMDVRMPTMDGLAATREITSKGLATAVLVLTTFEVDEYVFEAMRSGAAGFVLKRVPPTELIEAVRIVAAGESLLFPASTRAVIERFATAEGVELPELTEREQAVLRELARGRSNQEIASGLFVSVETVKSHVASVLMKLGVRDRTQAVIVAYESGFVQPGSAPDL
;
A
#
# COMPACT_ATOMS: atom_id res chain seq x y z
N MET A 1 -16.87 1.14 -8.74
CA MET A 1 -15.78 1.45 -7.80
C MET A 1 -15.88 2.91 -7.43
N ARG A 2 -15.87 3.22 -6.12
CA ARG A 2 -16.02 4.59 -5.57
C ARG A 2 -14.64 5.13 -5.19
N ILE A 3 -14.31 6.32 -5.62
CA ILE A 3 -12.98 6.91 -5.48
C ILE A 3 -13.09 8.30 -4.86
N VAL A 4 -12.18 8.62 -3.94
CA VAL A 4 -11.95 9.99 -3.45
C VAL A 4 -10.60 10.46 -3.98
N ILE A 5 -10.52 11.72 -4.37
CA ILE A 5 -9.27 12.38 -4.78
C ILE A 5 -8.92 13.46 -3.76
N ALA A 6 -7.73 13.37 -3.18
CA ALA A 6 -7.21 14.35 -2.23
C ALA A 6 -5.89 14.94 -2.76
N ASP A 7 -5.91 16.21 -3.12
CA ASP A 7 -4.77 16.97 -3.66
C ASP A 7 -5.05 18.46 -3.46
N ASP A 8 -4.06 19.26 -3.10
CA ASP A 8 -4.27 20.70 -2.87
C ASP A 8 -4.40 21.48 -4.19
N ASP A 9 -3.84 20.96 -5.29
CA ASP A 9 -3.95 21.60 -6.61
C ASP A 9 -5.28 21.22 -7.31
N PRO A 10 -6.20 22.18 -7.54
CA PRO A 10 -7.46 21.92 -8.22
C PRO A 10 -7.30 21.47 -9.68
N LEU A 11 -6.20 21.84 -10.36
CA LEU A 11 -5.93 21.38 -11.72
C LEU A 11 -5.54 19.90 -11.76
N VAL A 12 -4.78 19.45 -10.76
CA VAL A 12 -4.43 18.04 -10.60
C VAL A 12 -5.70 17.24 -10.32
N ARG A 13 -6.56 17.68 -9.38
CA ARG A 13 -7.84 17.00 -9.11
C ARG A 13 -8.71 16.89 -10.36
N MET A 14 -8.83 17.96 -11.13
CA MET A 14 -9.59 17.96 -12.39
C MET A 14 -9.00 16.95 -13.39
N GLY A 15 -7.68 16.90 -13.54
CA GLY A 15 -7.01 15.93 -14.40
C GLY A 15 -7.23 14.49 -13.97
N LEU A 16 -7.06 14.20 -12.67
CA LEU A 16 -7.31 12.87 -12.10
C LEU A 16 -8.78 12.45 -12.26
N ARG A 17 -9.73 13.36 -12.01
CA ARG A 17 -11.16 13.10 -12.25
C ARG A 17 -11.45 12.73 -13.70
N ALA A 18 -10.84 13.43 -14.67
CA ALA A 18 -11.02 13.11 -16.07
C ALA A 18 -10.46 11.73 -16.45
N ILE A 19 -9.27 11.37 -15.92
CA ILE A 19 -8.64 10.07 -16.15
C ILE A 19 -9.48 8.96 -15.54
N LEU A 20 -9.85 9.06 -14.26
CA LEU A 20 -10.58 8.01 -13.55
C LEU A 20 -12.03 7.87 -14.05
N GLY A 21 -12.66 9.00 -14.40
CA GLY A 21 -14.02 9.01 -14.95
C GLY A 21 -14.13 8.42 -16.37
N SER A 22 -13.00 8.20 -17.07
CA SER A 22 -12.99 7.49 -18.35
C SER A 22 -13.17 5.97 -18.22
N GLU A 23 -13.00 5.42 -16.99
CA GLU A 23 -13.13 3.99 -16.75
C GLU A 23 -14.58 3.61 -16.44
N PRO A 24 -15.14 2.61 -17.17
CA PRO A 24 -16.51 2.17 -16.93
C PRO A 24 -16.72 1.67 -15.50
N GLY A 25 -17.76 2.18 -14.84
CA GLY A 25 -18.14 1.76 -13.48
C GLY A 25 -17.28 2.38 -12.36
N TRP A 26 -16.43 3.38 -12.67
CA TRP A 26 -15.71 4.16 -11.68
C TRP A 26 -16.42 5.50 -11.44
N ASP A 27 -16.51 5.87 -10.17
CA ASP A 27 -17.17 7.11 -9.73
C ASP A 27 -16.28 7.87 -8.73
N VAL A 28 -15.91 9.10 -9.09
CA VAL A 28 -15.22 10.01 -8.16
C VAL A 28 -16.27 10.68 -7.29
N VAL A 29 -16.50 10.13 -6.11
CA VAL A 29 -17.59 10.51 -5.21
C VAL A 29 -17.32 11.79 -4.42
N ALA A 30 -16.05 12.14 -4.22
CA ALA A 30 -15.67 13.40 -3.55
C ALA A 30 -14.25 13.84 -3.95
N GLU A 31 -13.97 15.12 -3.76
CA GLU A 31 -12.65 15.73 -3.84
C GLU A 31 -12.33 16.45 -2.53
N ALA A 32 -11.05 16.48 -2.16
CA ALA A 32 -10.52 17.13 -0.97
C ALA A 32 -9.29 17.96 -1.31
N GLY A 33 -9.15 19.13 -0.73
CA GLY A 33 -8.00 20.03 -0.90
C GLY A 33 -6.98 19.94 0.23
N ASN A 34 -7.23 19.10 1.25
CA ASN A 34 -6.35 18.86 2.39
C ASN A 34 -6.68 17.51 3.06
N GLY A 35 -5.82 17.09 3.99
CA GLY A 35 -5.98 15.81 4.66
C GLY A 35 -7.21 15.72 5.57
N GLU A 36 -7.65 16.80 6.20
CA GLU A 36 -8.85 16.80 7.05
C GLU A 36 -10.11 16.55 6.20
N GLU A 37 -10.22 17.26 5.08
CA GLU A 37 -11.30 17.05 4.11
C GLU A 37 -11.27 15.62 3.54
N ALA A 38 -10.07 15.09 3.26
CA ALA A 38 -9.90 13.72 2.78
C ALA A 38 -10.41 12.68 3.79
N VAL A 39 -10.04 12.82 5.06
CA VAL A 39 -10.54 11.94 6.14
C VAL A 39 -12.06 12.05 6.30
N ALA A 40 -12.60 13.26 6.23
CA ALA A 40 -14.06 13.49 6.29
C ALA A 40 -14.77 12.83 5.11
N ALA A 41 -14.27 13.02 3.89
CA ALA A 41 -14.82 12.41 2.67
C ALA A 41 -14.76 10.87 2.71
N VAL A 42 -13.68 10.29 3.20
CA VAL A 42 -13.56 8.82 3.36
C VAL A 42 -14.60 8.30 4.36
N ARG A 43 -14.83 8.99 5.46
CA ARG A 43 -15.84 8.57 6.45
C ARG A 43 -17.27 8.67 5.90
N GLU A 44 -17.57 9.74 5.17
CA GLU A 44 -18.91 10.00 4.63
C GLU A 44 -19.24 9.06 3.48
N HIS A 45 -18.30 8.90 2.57
CA HIS A 45 -18.55 8.20 1.31
C HIS A 45 -18.12 6.73 1.32
N THR A 46 -17.31 6.27 2.30
CA THR A 46 -16.77 4.90 2.36
C THR A 46 -16.28 4.42 0.99
N PRO A 47 -15.32 5.14 0.35
CA PRO A 47 -14.84 4.79 -0.97
C PRO A 47 -14.02 3.49 -0.95
N ASP A 48 -13.90 2.84 -2.11
CA ASP A 48 -13.01 1.69 -2.28
C ASP A 48 -11.54 2.14 -2.22
N VAL A 49 -11.25 3.30 -2.85
CA VAL A 49 -9.88 3.86 -2.94
C VAL A 49 -9.91 5.36 -2.67
N VAL A 50 -8.90 5.86 -1.97
CA VAL A 50 -8.57 7.29 -1.96
C VAL A 50 -7.18 7.50 -2.59
N LEU A 51 -7.13 8.38 -3.61
CA LEU A 51 -5.87 8.91 -4.12
C LEU A 51 -5.45 10.06 -3.22
N MET A 52 -4.28 9.98 -2.61
CA MET A 52 -3.84 10.89 -1.55
C MET A 52 -2.53 11.56 -1.92
N ASP A 53 -2.54 12.86 -2.15
CA ASP A 53 -1.28 13.61 -2.26
C ASP A 53 -0.55 13.64 -0.92
N VAL A 54 0.79 13.61 -0.97
CA VAL A 54 1.63 13.69 0.24
C VAL A 54 1.59 15.08 0.86
N ARG A 55 1.70 16.12 0.03
CA ARG A 55 1.84 17.48 0.51
C ARG A 55 0.56 18.29 0.33
N MET A 56 -0.15 18.47 1.42
CA MET A 56 -1.36 19.29 1.47
C MET A 56 -1.30 20.23 2.67
N PRO A 57 -1.98 21.38 2.62
CA PRO A 57 -2.07 22.30 3.75
C PRO A 57 -2.89 21.69 4.90
N THR A 58 -2.79 22.27 6.09
CA THR A 58 -3.54 21.92 7.31
C THR A 58 -3.17 20.54 7.86
N MET A 59 -3.47 19.47 7.11
CA MET A 59 -3.09 18.10 7.39
C MET A 59 -2.48 17.51 6.12
N ASP A 60 -1.25 16.99 6.23
CA ASP A 60 -0.58 16.31 5.11
C ASP A 60 -1.20 14.93 4.84
N GLY A 61 -0.91 14.39 3.66
CA GLY A 61 -1.48 13.11 3.23
C GLY A 61 -0.97 11.92 4.03
N LEU A 62 0.22 11.98 4.63
CA LEU A 62 0.74 10.90 5.49
C LEU A 62 -0.02 10.86 6.82
N ALA A 63 -0.29 12.02 7.41
CA ALA A 63 -1.12 12.13 8.61
C ALA A 63 -2.56 11.66 8.34
N ALA A 64 -3.14 12.08 7.20
CA ALA A 64 -4.46 11.64 6.77
C ALA A 64 -4.50 10.12 6.54
N THR A 65 -3.46 9.56 5.90
CA THR A 65 -3.32 8.12 5.71
C THR A 65 -3.32 7.37 7.04
N ARG A 66 -2.48 7.80 8.00
CA ARG A 66 -2.45 7.21 9.36
C ARG A 66 -3.82 7.25 10.02
N GLU A 67 -4.54 8.37 9.90
CA GLU A 67 -5.85 8.50 10.51
C GLU A 67 -6.90 7.56 9.87
N ILE A 68 -6.92 7.46 8.55
CA ILE A 68 -7.81 6.55 7.81
C ILE A 68 -7.52 5.10 8.19
N THR A 69 -6.24 4.73 8.21
CA THR A 69 -5.81 3.35 8.43
C THR A 69 -5.99 2.91 9.88
N SER A 70 -5.64 3.75 10.86
CA SER A 70 -5.78 3.43 12.30
C SER A 70 -7.23 3.22 12.75
N LYS A 71 -8.19 3.81 12.05
CA LYS A 71 -9.64 3.66 12.35
C LYS A 71 -10.27 2.43 11.71
N GLY A 72 -9.50 1.58 11.04
CA GLY A 72 -9.99 0.34 10.44
C GLY A 72 -10.97 0.57 9.28
N LEU A 73 -10.95 1.73 8.64
CA LEU A 73 -11.77 1.99 7.46
C LEU A 73 -11.29 1.09 6.31
N ALA A 74 -12.23 0.45 5.61
CA ALA A 74 -11.93 -0.52 4.55
C ALA A 74 -11.42 0.13 3.23
N THR A 75 -11.13 1.43 3.25
CA THR A 75 -10.64 2.20 2.10
C THR A 75 -9.16 1.95 1.87
N ALA A 76 -8.78 1.59 0.66
CA ALA A 76 -7.37 1.51 0.27
C ALA A 76 -6.83 2.92 0.00
N VAL A 77 -5.64 3.23 0.53
CA VAL A 77 -4.97 4.51 0.29
C VAL A 77 -3.88 4.34 -0.75
N LEU A 78 -4.03 4.97 -1.91
CA LEU A 78 -3.01 5.08 -2.95
C LEU A 78 -2.36 6.45 -2.88
N VAL A 79 -1.11 6.51 -2.43
CA VAL A 79 -0.40 7.78 -2.29
C VAL A 79 0.11 8.26 -3.64
N LEU A 80 -0.13 9.53 -3.95
CA LEU A 80 0.43 10.23 -5.12
C LEU A 80 1.55 11.17 -4.67
N THR A 81 2.66 11.17 -5.39
CA THR A 81 3.78 12.06 -5.08
C THR A 81 4.46 12.58 -6.35
N THR A 82 4.99 13.79 -6.28
CA THR A 82 5.84 14.35 -7.34
C THR A 82 7.31 13.95 -7.17
N PHE A 83 7.70 13.45 -6.01
CA PHE A 83 9.11 13.20 -5.65
C PHE A 83 9.40 11.71 -5.50
N GLU A 84 10.51 11.28 -6.08
CA GLU A 84 11.14 9.96 -5.86
C GLU A 84 12.01 9.97 -4.57
N VAL A 85 11.59 10.66 -3.52
CA VAL A 85 12.36 10.65 -2.28
C VAL A 85 11.99 9.40 -1.51
N ASP A 86 12.90 8.47 -1.44
CA ASP A 86 12.77 7.16 -0.80
C ASP A 86 12.15 7.24 0.60
N GLU A 87 12.49 8.28 1.37
CA GLU A 87 11.98 8.50 2.71
C GLU A 87 10.45 8.73 2.75
N TYR A 88 9.90 9.50 1.81
CA TYR A 88 8.43 9.70 1.73
C TYR A 88 7.68 8.44 1.31
N VAL A 89 8.30 7.65 0.45
CA VAL A 89 7.73 6.36 0.04
C VAL A 89 7.67 5.41 1.24
N PHE A 90 8.75 5.33 2.02
CA PHE A 90 8.79 4.50 3.23
C PHE A 90 7.76 4.97 4.27
N GLU A 91 7.71 6.27 4.55
CA GLU A 91 6.74 6.84 5.50
C GLU A 91 5.29 6.65 5.04
N ALA A 92 5.00 6.73 3.73
CA ALA A 92 3.68 6.44 3.19
C ALA A 92 3.27 4.98 3.48
N MET A 93 4.17 4.05 3.21
CA MET A 93 3.94 2.64 3.48
C MET A 93 3.80 2.36 4.98
N ARG A 94 4.67 2.93 5.83
CA ARG A 94 4.57 2.83 7.30
C ARG A 94 3.26 3.40 7.83
N SER A 95 2.73 4.42 7.16
CA SER A 95 1.43 5.02 7.49
C SER A 95 0.23 4.15 7.08
N GLY A 96 0.43 3.03 6.41
CA GLY A 96 -0.61 2.10 5.99
C GLY A 96 -1.14 2.35 4.58
N ALA A 97 -0.38 3.04 3.72
CA ALA A 97 -0.75 3.14 2.31
C ALA A 97 -0.67 1.75 1.63
N ALA A 98 -1.67 1.43 0.82
CA ALA A 98 -1.71 0.19 0.03
C ALA A 98 -0.74 0.23 -1.17
N GLY A 99 -0.31 1.43 -1.54
CA GLY A 99 0.67 1.65 -2.60
C GLY A 99 1.00 3.12 -2.78
N PHE A 100 1.96 3.40 -3.66
CA PHE A 100 2.26 4.75 -4.09
C PHE A 100 2.48 4.80 -5.60
N VAL A 101 2.26 5.97 -6.20
CA VAL A 101 2.45 6.23 -7.62
C VAL A 101 2.98 7.65 -7.78
N LEU A 102 3.87 7.85 -8.76
CA LEU A 102 4.34 9.19 -9.11
C LEU A 102 3.25 9.92 -9.92
N LYS A 103 3.02 11.19 -9.62
CA LYS A 103 2.04 12.03 -10.36
C LYS A 103 2.33 12.14 -11.88
N ARG A 104 3.54 11.78 -12.32
CA ARG A 104 4.00 11.83 -13.71
C ARG A 104 3.80 10.52 -14.51
N VAL A 105 3.24 9.47 -13.89
CA VAL A 105 3.01 8.21 -14.60
C VAL A 105 1.94 8.38 -15.68
N PRO A 106 2.01 7.59 -16.77
CA PRO A 106 0.95 7.56 -17.77
C PRO A 106 -0.41 7.24 -17.15
N PRO A 107 -1.52 7.78 -17.69
CA PRO A 107 -2.87 7.48 -17.22
C PRO A 107 -3.19 5.99 -17.10
N THR A 108 -2.68 5.19 -18.02
CA THR A 108 -2.87 3.72 -18.01
C THR A 108 -2.23 3.05 -16.81
N GLU A 109 -1.06 3.51 -16.38
CA GLU A 109 -0.38 2.99 -15.19
C GLU A 109 -1.11 3.41 -13.90
N LEU A 110 -1.63 4.64 -13.85
CA LEU A 110 -2.44 5.10 -12.73
C LEU A 110 -3.72 4.26 -12.58
N ILE A 111 -4.43 4.02 -13.69
CA ILE A 111 -5.64 3.20 -13.71
C ILE A 111 -5.34 1.78 -13.20
N GLU A 112 -4.26 1.17 -13.67
CA GLU A 112 -3.85 -0.16 -13.22
C GLU A 112 -3.50 -0.18 -11.73
N ALA A 113 -2.77 0.84 -11.27
CA ALA A 113 -2.46 1.02 -9.85
C ALA A 113 -3.71 1.07 -8.97
N VAL A 114 -4.72 1.84 -9.38
CA VAL A 114 -6.00 1.93 -8.67
C VAL A 114 -6.72 0.57 -8.64
N ARG A 115 -6.70 -0.20 -9.75
CA ARG A 115 -7.30 -1.54 -9.79
C ARG A 115 -6.65 -2.51 -8.82
N ILE A 116 -5.31 -2.52 -8.79
CA ILE A 116 -4.52 -3.41 -7.92
C ILE A 116 -4.83 -3.12 -6.45
N VAL A 117 -4.80 -1.86 -6.02
CA VAL A 117 -5.07 -1.53 -4.62
C VAL A 117 -6.53 -1.75 -4.24
N ALA A 118 -7.48 -1.51 -5.16
CA ALA A 118 -8.89 -1.79 -4.93
C ALA A 118 -9.19 -3.27 -4.78
N ALA A 119 -8.41 -4.14 -5.43
CA ALA A 119 -8.50 -5.59 -5.28
C ALA A 119 -7.90 -6.12 -3.95
N GLY A 120 -7.36 -5.21 -3.10
CA GLY A 120 -6.64 -5.59 -1.88
C GLY A 120 -5.25 -6.16 -2.14
N GLU A 121 -4.77 -6.03 -3.38
CA GLU A 121 -3.39 -6.36 -3.74
C GLU A 121 -2.50 -5.15 -3.50
N SER A 122 -1.23 -5.37 -3.20
CA SER A 122 -0.29 -4.29 -2.92
C SER A 122 0.56 -3.95 -4.13
N LEU A 123 0.71 -2.66 -4.42
CA LEU A 123 1.61 -2.13 -5.48
C LEU A 123 3.10 -2.16 -5.09
N LEU A 124 3.49 -2.94 -4.09
CA LEU A 124 4.86 -2.98 -3.57
C LEU A 124 5.89 -3.61 -4.52
N PHE A 125 5.62 -3.76 -5.82
CA PHE A 125 6.45 -4.55 -6.72
C PHE A 125 7.09 -3.91 -7.95
N PRO A 126 7.55 -2.66 -7.90
CA PRO A 126 8.81 -2.35 -8.54
C PRO A 126 9.95 -2.74 -7.58
N ALA A 127 11.03 -3.30 -8.09
CA ALA A 127 12.27 -3.55 -7.31
C ALA A 127 12.77 -2.31 -6.56
N SER A 128 12.40 -1.11 -7.05
CA SER A 128 12.64 0.19 -6.41
C SER A 128 11.98 0.33 -5.03
N THR A 129 10.74 -0.13 -4.83
CA THR A 129 10.04 0.00 -3.54
C THR A 129 10.66 -0.90 -2.48
N ARG A 130 11.07 -2.10 -2.88
CA ARG A 130 11.77 -3.01 -2.00
C ARG A 130 13.10 -2.41 -1.51
N ALA A 131 13.88 -1.82 -2.41
CA ALA A 131 15.13 -1.15 -2.06
C ALA A 131 14.93 -0.01 -1.05
N VAL A 132 13.78 0.68 -1.12
CA VAL A 132 13.39 1.72 -0.14
C VAL A 132 13.13 1.10 1.23
N ILE A 133 12.34 0.03 1.31
CA ILE A 133 12.09 -0.65 2.59
C ILE A 133 13.40 -1.17 3.18
N GLU A 134 14.23 -1.84 2.38
CA GLU A 134 15.53 -2.36 2.80
C GLU A 134 16.47 -1.26 3.35
N ARG A 135 16.38 -0.05 2.81
CA ARG A 135 17.23 1.08 3.21
C ARG A 135 16.75 1.80 4.47
N PHE A 136 15.45 1.91 4.69
CA PHE A 136 14.87 2.74 5.75
C PHE A 136 14.25 1.95 6.89
N ALA A 137 13.94 0.66 6.71
CA ALA A 137 13.50 -0.18 7.82
C ALA A 137 14.65 -0.37 8.80
N THR A 138 14.51 0.25 9.96
CA THR A 138 15.41 0.03 11.10
C THR A 138 14.82 -1.08 11.95
N ALA A 139 15.66 -2.01 12.42
CA ALA A 139 15.22 -3.02 13.37
C ALA A 139 14.86 -2.32 14.70
N GLU A 140 13.58 -2.00 14.87
CA GLU A 140 13.06 -1.30 16.07
C GLU A 140 12.68 -2.28 17.20
N GLY A 141 13.08 -3.55 17.11
CA GLY A 141 12.80 -4.55 18.14
C GLY A 141 11.33 -4.95 18.25
N VAL A 142 10.59 -4.84 17.15
CA VAL A 142 9.21 -5.35 17.06
C VAL A 142 9.25 -6.87 17.24
N GLU A 143 8.62 -7.39 18.28
CA GLU A 143 8.49 -8.84 18.48
C GLU A 143 7.46 -9.41 17.51
N LEU A 144 7.89 -10.41 16.73
CA LEU A 144 6.95 -11.16 15.88
C LEU A 144 6.14 -12.15 16.74
N PRO A 145 4.83 -12.28 16.47
CA PRO A 145 4.03 -13.36 17.04
C PRO A 145 4.54 -14.72 16.52
N GLU A 146 4.13 -15.79 17.20
CA GLU A 146 4.50 -17.14 16.81
C GLU A 146 3.87 -17.50 15.45
N LEU A 147 4.72 -17.63 14.43
CA LEU A 147 4.36 -18.05 13.08
C LEU A 147 4.77 -19.52 12.88
N THR A 148 3.91 -20.30 12.25
CA THR A 148 4.25 -21.66 11.81
C THR A 148 5.35 -21.60 10.74
N GLU A 149 6.07 -22.71 10.52
CA GLU A 149 7.11 -22.81 9.47
C GLU A 149 6.61 -22.39 8.09
N ARG A 150 5.36 -22.75 7.75
CA ARG A 150 4.74 -22.38 6.47
C ARG A 150 4.43 -20.89 6.39
N GLU A 151 3.93 -20.30 7.44
CA GLU A 151 3.69 -18.85 7.53
C GLU A 151 5.00 -18.05 7.47
N GLN A 152 6.05 -18.53 8.15
CA GLN A 152 7.38 -17.94 8.04
C GLN A 152 7.95 -18.01 6.61
N ALA A 153 7.80 -19.16 5.94
CA ALA A 153 8.23 -19.31 4.55
C ALA A 153 7.47 -18.34 3.63
N VAL A 154 6.15 -18.23 3.81
CA VAL A 154 5.33 -17.27 3.05
C VAL A 154 5.76 -15.83 3.36
N LEU A 155 5.97 -15.45 4.62
CA LEU A 155 6.39 -14.10 4.99
C LEU A 155 7.76 -13.73 4.38
N ARG A 156 8.72 -14.68 4.34
CA ARG A 156 10.01 -14.46 3.66
C ARG A 156 9.82 -14.20 2.16
N GLU A 157 8.97 -14.97 1.50
CA GLU A 157 8.70 -14.77 0.07
C GLU A 157 7.93 -13.47 -0.21
N LEU A 158 7.02 -13.07 0.71
CA LEU A 158 6.38 -11.76 0.66
C LEU A 158 7.43 -10.64 0.74
N ALA A 159 8.35 -10.71 1.68
CA ALA A 159 9.42 -9.72 1.84
C ALA A 159 10.38 -9.69 0.64
N ARG A 160 10.53 -10.81 -0.08
CA ARG A 160 11.27 -10.87 -1.35
C ARG A 160 10.52 -10.27 -2.54
N GLY A 161 9.30 -9.81 -2.34
CA GLY A 161 8.50 -9.22 -3.40
C GLY A 161 7.80 -10.22 -4.31
N ARG A 162 7.71 -11.50 -3.96
CA ARG A 162 7.11 -12.54 -4.79
C ARG A 162 5.59 -12.43 -4.84
N SER A 163 5.00 -12.49 -6.01
CA SER A 163 3.54 -12.64 -6.18
C SER A 163 3.03 -13.95 -5.59
N ASN A 164 1.73 -14.05 -5.31
CA ASN A 164 1.13 -15.30 -4.83
C ASN A 164 1.37 -16.48 -5.80
N GLN A 165 1.42 -16.21 -7.11
CA GLN A 165 1.74 -17.20 -8.15
C GLN A 165 3.18 -17.71 -8.01
N GLU A 166 4.15 -16.83 -7.84
CA GLU A 166 5.56 -17.17 -7.66
C GLU A 166 5.80 -17.92 -6.35
N ILE A 167 5.13 -17.48 -5.26
CA ILE A 167 5.17 -18.16 -3.97
C ILE A 167 4.60 -19.58 -4.10
N ALA A 168 3.45 -19.72 -4.76
CA ALA A 168 2.82 -21.02 -5.02
C ALA A 168 3.74 -21.96 -5.77
N SER A 169 4.41 -21.46 -6.81
CA SER A 169 5.38 -22.22 -7.60
C SER A 169 6.61 -22.61 -6.76
N GLY A 170 7.17 -21.69 -5.98
CA GLY A 170 8.35 -21.91 -5.15
C GLY A 170 8.12 -22.87 -3.98
N LEU A 171 6.92 -22.83 -3.39
CA LEU A 171 6.55 -23.68 -2.25
C LEU A 171 5.81 -24.97 -2.64
N PHE A 172 5.59 -25.20 -3.94
CA PHE A 172 4.89 -26.37 -4.50
C PHE A 172 3.46 -26.53 -3.93
N VAL A 173 2.71 -25.45 -3.85
CA VAL A 173 1.32 -25.41 -3.36
C VAL A 173 0.41 -24.68 -4.35
N SER A 174 -0.90 -24.71 -4.12
CA SER A 174 -1.85 -23.93 -4.93
C SER A 174 -1.80 -22.45 -4.56
N VAL A 175 -2.17 -21.58 -5.51
CA VAL A 175 -2.31 -20.12 -5.25
C VAL A 175 -3.34 -19.87 -4.13
N GLU A 176 -4.40 -20.67 -4.07
CA GLU A 176 -5.42 -20.54 -3.02
C GLU A 176 -4.86 -20.87 -1.63
N THR A 177 -3.98 -21.87 -1.55
CA THR A 177 -3.25 -22.20 -0.33
C THR A 177 -2.35 -21.03 0.12
N VAL A 178 -1.66 -20.39 -0.83
CA VAL A 178 -0.83 -19.19 -0.54
C VAL A 178 -1.71 -18.07 -0.02
N LYS A 179 -2.84 -17.76 -0.66
CA LYS A 179 -3.77 -16.73 -0.18
C LYS A 179 -4.23 -16.98 1.26
N SER A 180 -4.53 -18.23 1.60
CA SER A 180 -4.92 -18.61 2.96
C SER A 180 -3.78 -18.39 3.96
N HIS A 181 -2.54 -18.74 3.61
CA HIS A 181 -1.39 -18.48 4.46
C HIS A 181 -1.09 -16.98 4.60
N VAL A 182 -1.21 -16.21 3.51
CA VAL A 182 -1.08 -14.75 3.56
C VAL A 182 -2.11 -14.16 4.52
N ALA A 183 -3.39 -14.52 4.39
CA ALA A 183 -4.44 -14.04 5.30
C ALA A 183 -4.13 -14.39 6.77
N SER A 184 -3.64 -15.60 7.04
CA SER A 184 -3.23 -16.03 8.38
C SER A 184 -2.05 -15.20 8.91
N VAL A 185 -1.04 -14.93 8.09
CA VAL A 185 0.10 -14.08 8.44
C VAL A 185 -0.37 -12.67 8.78
N LEU A 186 -1.19 -12.04 7.92
CA LEU A 186 -1.72 -10.69 8.17
C LEU A 186 -2.49 -10.62 9.49
N MET A 187 -3.35 -11.61 9.75
CA MET A 187 -4.13 -11.68 10.99
C MET A 187 -3.23 -11.81 12.21
N LYS A 188 -2.22 -12.69 12.18
CA LYS A 188 -1.30 -12.90 13.31
C LYS A 188 -0.42 -11.69 13.57
N LEU A 189 0.07 -11.03 12.52
CA LEU A 189 0.84 -9.80 12.62
C LEU A 189 -0.01 -8.59 13.04
N GLY A 190 -1.34 -8.70 13.01
CA GLY A 190 -2.25 -7.59 13.30
C GLY A 190 -2.19 -6.49 12.25
N VAL A 191 -1.83 -6.82 11.00
CA VAL A 191 -1.67 -5.88 9.91
C VAL A 191 -2.75 -6.05 8.85
N ARG A 192 -3.02 -4.99 8.09
CA ARG A 192 -4.16 -4.91 7.15
C ARG A 192 -3.86 -5.52 5.79
N ASP A 193 -2.63 -5.41 5.35
CA ASP A 193 -2.24 -5.75 3.99
C ASP A 193 -0.79 -6.27 3.94
N ARG A 194 -0.43 -6.75 2.76
CA ARG A 194 0.86 -7.33 2.46
C ARG A 194 2.02 -6.35 2.67
N THR A 195 1.81 -5.06 2.40
CA THR A 195 2.80 -4.00 2.57
C THR A 195 3.23 -3.90 4.01
N GLN A 196 2.24 -3.83 4.90
CA GLN A 196 2.46 -3.78 6.33
C GLN A 196 3.18 -5.03 6.85
N ALA A 197 2.82 -6.21 6.33
CA ALA A 197 3.51 -7.45 6.70
C ALA A 197 4.99 -7.43 6.31
N VAL A 198 5.33 -6.88 5.15
CA VAL A 198 6.72 -6.74 4.69
C VAL A 198 7.48 -5.75 5.57
N ILE A 199 6.89 -4.59 5.90
CA ILE A 199 7.52 -3.61 6.81
C ILE A 199 7.82 -4.25 8.16
N VAL A 200 6.84 -4.91 8.77
CA VAL A 200 7.00 -5.62 10.05
C VAL A 200 8.09 -6.70 9.96
N ALA A 201 8.20 -7.42 8.84
CA ALA A 201 9.24 -8.43 8.66
C ALA A 201 10.66 -7.83 8.67
N TYR A 202 10.84 -6.61 8.13
CA TYR A 202 12.13 -5.90 8.20
C TYR A 202 12.35 -5.22 9.56
N GLU A 203 11.36 -4.53 10.12
CA GLU A 203 11.47 -3.85 11.41
C GLU A 203 11.68 -4.81 12.59
N SER A 204 11.16 -6.04 12.51
CA SER A 204 11.41 -7.10 13.48
C SER A 204 12.78 -7.79 13.34
N GLY A 205 13.51 -7.50 12.25
CA GLY A 205 14.75 -8.21 11.92
C GLY A 205 14.54 -9.65 11.43
N PHE A 206 13.29 -10.07 11.17
CA PHE A 206 12.97 -11.39 10.61
C PHE A 206 13.56 -11.59 9.20
N VAL A 207 13.64 -10.52 8.44
CA VAL A 207 14.35 -10.43 7.16
C VAL A 207 15.39 -9.34 7.26
N GLN A 208 16.62 -9.65 6.86
CA GLN A 208 17.71 -8.66 6.84
C GLN A 208 17.89 -8.09 5.43
N PRO A 209 18.13 -6.77 5.31
CA PRO A 209 18.47 -6.15 4.04
C PRO A 209 19.66 -6.85 3.37
N GLY A 210 19.54 -7.16 2.08
CA GLY A 210 20.65 -7.77 1.32
C GLY A 210 20.94 -9.23 1.60
N SER A 211 20.13 -9.93 2.42
CA SER A 211 20.27 -11.38 2.57
C SER A 211 19.94 -12.05 1.23
N ALA A 212 20.99 -12.65 0.60
CA ALA A 212 20.86 -13.45 -0.60
C ALA A 212 19.92 -14.65 -0.36
N PRO A 213 19.27 -15.19 -1.39
CA PRO A 213 18.46 -16.38 -1.23
C PRO A 213 19.38 -17.52 -0.75
N ASP A 214 19.01 -18.15 0.37
CA ASP A 214 19.50 -19.49 0.64
C ASP A 214 19.06 -20.39 -0.53
N LEU A 215 20.03 -20.88 -1.28
CA LEU A 215 19.87 -21.79 -2.42
C LEU A 215 19.34 -23.15 -1.97
#